data_581edc0616946f2658fdb3c2ea15910a
#
_entry.id   581edc0616946f2658fdb3c2ea15910a
#
_cell.length_a   1.000
_cell.length_b   1.000
_cell.length_c   1.000
_cell.angle_alpha   90.00
_cell.angle_beta   90.00
_cell.angle_gamma   90.00
#
_symmetry.space_group_name_H-M   'P 1'
#
loop_
_entity.id
_entity.type
_entity.pdbx_description
1 polymer ?
#
loop_
_entity_poly.entity_id
_entity_poly.type
_entity_poly.pdbx_seq_one_letter_code
_entity_poly.pdbx_strand_id
1 'polypeptide(L)'
;MRIHRLATRPWHAGSVASGIGPLCIAGSILTACHRGEPKRADTAAVAVAPTAAASSQSTPTLGPGEAILPVRGGRIWYKVSGTGTGTPMVLLHGGPGAGSYYLKPFEAIGDDRRIIRYDQLGAGKSSRLTDTTLMNIPRFVEELDSLRRALGIDKWFVNGHSWGTVLALEYYKAHPEHVAGIVFGGSVFDWRAYARETNTWAKQMSDSAQRAIAAWKAGGSADTPAFKAATDEFYSKFVWRHPVQADLDSTNAGFGSEQYNYMQGAYEYVVTGTLKDYDARADLPKIKVPVLSTTGEFDEVGPKTVEAHAKMIPGAKFVLYKGAGHVTSWDATDANVRDVREFLRSVDRR
;
A
#
# COMPACT_ATOMS: atom_id res chain seq x y z
N MET A 1 -9.82 15.70 30.33
CA MET A 1 -9.86 15.96 28.89
C MET A 1 -10.60 14.76 28.28
N ARG A 2 -11.84 14.96 27.80
CA ARG A 2 -12.69 13.84 27.36
C ARG A 2 -12.28 13.43 25.94
N ILE A 3 -11.78 12.20 25.78
CA ILE A 3 -11.51 11.59 24.49
C ILE A 3 -12.84 11.12 23.91
N HIS A 4 -13.29 11.73 22.81
CA HIS A 4 -14.45 11.26 22.07
C HIS A 4 -14.14 9.91 21.43
N ARG A 5 -14.96 8.95 21.77
CA ARG A 5 -14.95 7.59 21.19
C ARG A 5 -15.32 7.68 19.71
N LEU A 6 -14.37 7.38 18.84
CA LEU A 6 -14.66 7.06 17.44
C LEU A 6 -15.16 5.62 17.36
N ALA A 7 -16.35 5.47 16.82
CA ALA A 7 -16.95 4.16 16.56
C ALA A 7 -16.22 3.50 15.38
N THR A 8 -15.37 2.53 15.69
CA THR A 8 -14.81 1.62 14.68
C THR A 8 -15.92 0.68 14.22
N ARG A 9 -16.25 0.69 12.93
CA ARG A 9 -17.15 -0.30 12.35
C ARG A 9 -16.51 -1.68 12.47
N PRO A 10 -17.27 -2.71 12.88
CA PRO A 10 -16.73 -4.06 13.04
C PRO A 10 -16.41 -4.67 11.67
N TRP A 11 -15.29 -5.34 11.59
CA TRP A 11 -14.88 -6.19 10.49
C TRP A 11 -15.72 -7.47 10.53
N HIS A 12 -16.64 -7.65 9.59
CA HIS A 12 -17.39 -8.88 9.45
C HIS A 12 -16.56 -9.92 8.69
N ALA A 13 -16.05 -10.92 9.41
CA ALA A 13 -15.61 -12.16 8.80
C ALA A 13 -16.87 -12.95 8.41
N GLY A 14 -17.18 -13.04 7.12
CA GLY A 14 -18.29 -13.84 6.60
C GLY A 14 -18.00 -15.33 6.77
N SER A 15 -18.81 -15.99 7.60
CA SER A 15 -18.83 -17.45 7.71
C SER A 15 -19.46 -18.05 6.45
N VAL A 16 -18.72 -18.90 5.74
CA VAL A 16 -19.25 -19.76 4.68
C VAL A 16 -19.87 -20.99 5.34
N ALA A 17 -21.20 -21.08 5.39
CA ALA A 17 -21.93 -22.27 5.77
C ALA A 17 -22.26 -23.09 4.54
N SER A 18 -21.71 -24.30 4.48
CA SER A 18 -22.05 -25.34 3.51
C SER A 18 -23.41 -25.96 3.83
N GLY A 19 -24.35 -25.93 2.87
CA GLY A 19 -25.62 -26.64 2.96
C GLY A 19 -25.88 -27.44 1.69
N ILE A 20 -25.81 -28.78 1.80
CA ILE A 20 -26.13 -29.75 0.76
C ILE A 20 -27.61 -30.22 0.94
N GLY A 21 -28.31 -30.34 -0.21
CA GLY A 21 -29.34 -31.32 -0.43
C GLY A 21 -30.74 -30.82 -0.75
N PRO A 22 -31.67 -31.70 -1.24
CA PRO A 22 -31.51 -32.51 -2.47
C PRO A 22 -32.62 -32.26 -3.53
N LEU A 23 -32.37 -32.86 -4.65
CA LEU A 23 -33.18 -33.17 -5.85
C LEU A 23 -34.67 -33.49 -5.60
N CYS A 24 -35.59 -32.98 -6.44
CA CYS A 24 -36.79 -33.71 -6.89
C CYS A 24 -37.25 -33.26 -8.27
N ILE A 25 -37.72 -34.25 -9.00
CA ILE A 25 -37.93 -34.57 -10.38
C ILE A 25 -39.32 -34.11 -10.90
N ALA A 26 -39.34 -33.83 -12.21
CA ALA A 26 -40.41 -34.17 -13.19
C ALA A 26 -41.62 -33.23 -13.41
N GLY A 27 -41.92 -33.05 -14.69
CA GLY A 27 -43.22 -32.71 -15.19
C GLY A 27 -43.27 -32.02 -16.56
N SER A 28 -43.15 -32.77 -17.63
CA SER A 28 -43.44 -32.31 -19.01
C SER A 28 -44.93 -32.16 -19.24
N ILE A 29 -45.36 -31.14 -20.01
CA ILE A 29 -46.52 -31.24 -20.90
C ILE A 29 -46.34 -30.28 -22.10
N LEU A 30 -46.46 -30.87 -23.28
CA LEU A 30 -46.60 -30.24 -24.60
C LEU A 30 -48.01 -29.70 -24.84
N THR A 31 -48.16 -28.61 -25.62
CA THR A 31 -49.15 -28.45 -26.71
C THR A 31 -48.95 -27.11 -27.40
N ALA A 32 -48.56 -27.05 -28.59
CA ALA A 32 -49.17 -27.01 -29.91
C ALA A 32 -49.65 -25.63 -30.39
N CYS A 33 -48.98 -25.20 -31.42
CA CYS A 33 -49.35 -24.43 -32.61
C CYS A 33 -50.51 -23.45 -32.62
N HIS A 34 -50.24 -22.16 -33.00
CA HIS A 34 -50.99 -21.58 -34.12
C HIS A 34 -50.14 -20.52 -34.86
N ARG A 35 -50.18 -20.68 -36.23
CA ARG A 35 -49.59 -19.78 -37.22
C ARG A 35 -50.48 -18.53 -37.42
N GLY A 36 -49.85 -17.40 -37.65
CA GLY A 36 -50.50 -16.19 -38.20
C GLY A 36 -49.45 -15.16 -38.59
N GLU A 37 -49.15 -15.08 -39.88
CA GLU A 37 -48.46 -13.99 -40.56
C GLU A 37 -49.49 -13.08 -41.24
N PRO A 38 -49.09 -11.93 -41.83
CA PRO A 38 -48.39 -10.74 -41.33
C PRO A 38 -49.20 -9.44 -41.60
N LYS A 39 -48.81 -8.34 -40.97
CA LYS A 39 -49.05 -7.00 -41.56
C LYS A 39 -47.85 -6.11 -41.31
N ARG A 40 -47.23 -5.69 -42.42
CA ARG A 40 -46.29 -4.55 -42.47
C ARG A 40 -47.01 -3.28 -42.03
N ALA A 41 -46.40 -2.53 -41.14
CA ALA A 41 -46.62 -1.13 -40.96
C ALA A 41 -45.27 -0.42 -40.98
N ASP A 42 -45.13 0.47 -41.95
CA ASP A 42 -44.01 1.41 -42.06
C ASP A 42 -43.95 2.28 -40.80
N THR A 43 -42.84 2.24 -40.12
CA THR A 43 -42.51 3.28 -39.13
C THR A 43 -41.10 3.78 -39.38
N ALA A 44 -41.05 5.08 -39.65
CA ALA A 44 -39.87 5.87 -39.89
C ALA A 44 -38.80 5.64 -38.79
N ALA A 45 -37.61 5.32 -39.24
CA ALA A 45 -36.42 5.27 -38.37
C ALA A 45 -36.06 6.67 -37.89
N VAL A 46 -36.37 6.98 -36.65
CA VAL A 46 -35.74 8.10 -35.93
C VAL A 46 -34.33 7.67 -35.60
N ALA A 47 -33.36 8.22 -36.32
CA ALA A 47 -31.95 8.07 -36.01
C ALA A 47 -31.66 8.80 -34.68
N VAL A 48 -31.57 8.03 -33.59
CA VAL A 48 -31.00 8.52 -32.33
C VAL A 48 -29.49 8.51 -32.54
N ALA A 49 -28.91 9.69 -32.73
CA ALA A 49 -27.48 9.88 -32.73
C ALA A 49 -26.92 9.45 -31.35
N PRO A 50 -25.85 8.63 -31.29
CA PRO A 50 -25.20 8.36 -30.03
C PRO A 50 -24.46 9.62 -29.58
N THR A 51 -24.99 10.31 -28.57
CA THR A 51 -24.24 11.31 -27.82
C THR A 51 -23.17 10.57 -27.01
N ALA A 52 -22.07 10.26 -27.67
CA ALA A 52 -20.85 9.90 -26.97
C ALA A 52 -20.34 11.16 -26.28
N ALA A 53 -20.69 11.33 -25.02
CA ALA A 53 -19.95 12.19 -24.14
C ALA A 53 -18.54 11.57 -24.01
N ALA A 54 -17.63 11.95 -24.90
CA ALA A 54 -16.22 11.72 -24.75
C ALA A 54 -15.80 12.45 -23.47
N SER A 55 -15.70 11.74 -22.36
CA SER A 55 -14.94 12.18 -21.20
C SER A 55 -13.53 12.44 -21.73
N SER A 56 -13.14 13.69 -21.87
CA SER A 56 -11.77 14.09 -22.18
C SER A 56 -10.88 13.60 -21.01
N GLN A 57 -10.36 12.40 -21.15
CA GLN A 57 -9.29 11.93 -20.27
C GLN A 57 -8.09 12.82 -20.60
N SER A 58 -7.83 13.82 -19.73
CA SER A 58 -6.63 14.63 -19.85
C SER A 58 -5.42 13.68 -19.82
N THR A 59 -4.57 13.81 -20.83
CA THR A 59 -3.30 13.07 -20.86
C THR A 59 -2.56 13.32 -19.54
N PRO A 60 -2.12 12.28 -18.82
CA PRO A 60 -1.35 12.46 -17.59
C PRO A 60 -0.14 13.37 -17.84
N THR A 61 0.09 14.31 -16.94
CA THR A 61 1.21 15.25 -17.04
C THR A 61 2.01 15.26 -15.75
N LEU A 62 3.29 15.58 -15.85
CA LEU A 62 4.17 15.78 -14.69
C LEU A 62 3.91 17.14 -13.99
N GLY A 63 2.96 17.92 -14.44
CA GLY A 63 2.55 19.17 -13.78
C GLY A 63 1.86 18.92 -12.44
N PRO A 64 1.94 19.88 -11.48
CA PRO A 64 1.25 19.76 -10.19
C PRO A 64 -0.26 19.53 -10.34
N GLY A 65 -0.80 18.63 -9.53
CA GLY A 65 -2.24 18.30 -9.55
C GLY A 65 -2.51 16.84 -9.16
N GLU A 66 -3.80 16.52 -9.06
CA GLU A 66 -4.28 15.15 -8.81
C GLU A 66 -4.93 14.61 -10.09
N ALA A 67 -4.77 13.29 -10.32
CA ALA A 67 -5.43 12.61 -11.42
C ALA A 67 -5.65 11.13 -11.13
N ILE A 68 -6.36 10.49 -12.06
CA ILE A 68 -6.66 9.06 -12.04
C ILE A 68 -6.05 8.44 -13.30
N LEU A 69 -5.31 7.34 -13.12
CA LEU A 69 -4.72 6.57 -14.21
C LEU A 69 -5.38 5.18 -14.29
N PRO A 70 -5.94 4.79 -15.46
CA PRO A 70 -6.32 3.40 -15.70
C PRO A 70 -5.11 2.46 -15.68
N VAL A 71 -5.24 1.36 -14.96
CA VAL A 71 -4.23 0.30 -14.90
C VAL A 71 -4.90 -1.08 -14.97
N ARG A 72 -4.12 -2.14 -15.12
CA ARG A 72 -4.69 -3.50 -15.09
C ARG A 72 -5.35 -3.79 -13.73
N GLY A 73 -6.64 -4.06 -13.77
CA GLY A 73 -7.47 -4.36 -12.60
C GLY A 73 -8.23 -3.15 -12.03
N GLY A 74 -8.06 -1.94 -12.55
CA GLY A 74 -8.81 -0.78 -12.07
C GLY A 74 -8.20 0.57 -12.43
N ARG A 75 -8.24 1.50 -11.48
CA ARG A 75 -7.72 2.86 -11.63
C ARG A 75 -6.97 3.25 -10.37
N ILE A 76 -5.79 3.82 -10.54
CA ILE A 76 -5.01 4.38 -9.44
C ILE A 76 -5.16 5.90 -9.38
N TRP A 77 -5.22 6.42 -8.17
CA TRP A 77 -5.11 7.83 -7.89
C TRP A 77 -3.63 8.21 -7.69
N TYR A 78 -3.24 9.36 -8.22
CA TYR A 78 -1.94 9.95 -7.93
C TYR A 78 -2.04 11.47 -7.80
N LYS A 79 -1.03 12.04 -7.15
CA LYS A 79 -0.82 13.48 -7.02
C LYS A 79 0.62 13.80 -7.36
N VAL A 80 0.83 14.81 -8.19
CA VAL A 80 2.12 15.44 -8.42
C VAL A 80 2.17 16.74 -7.61
N SER A 81 3.17 16.90 -6.77
CA SER A 81 3.40 18.09 -5.96
C SER A 81 4.73 18.73 -6.32
N GLY A 82 4.80 20.06 -6.17
CA GLY A 82 6.02 20.84 -6.36
C GLY A 82 6.25 21.27 -7.81
N THR A 83 7.21 22.18 -7.95
CA THR A 83 7.62 22.80 -9.23
C THR A 83 9.13 22.70 -9.48
N GLY A 84 9.87 22.10 -8.56
CA GLY A 84 11.32 21.88 -8.72
C GLY A 84 11.65 21.03 -9.94
N THR A 85 12.86 21.15 -10.46
CA THR A 85 13.29 20.57 -11.73
C THR A 85 14.26 19.40 -11.59
N GLY A 86 14.67 19.07 -10.35
CA GLY A 86 15.50 17.89 -10.10
C GLY A 86 14.80 16.58 -10.49
N THR A 87 15.56 15.50 -10.53
CA THR A 87 15.02 14.15 -10.82
C THR A 87 13.79 13.87 -9.94
N PRO A 88 12.62 13.53 -10.52
CA PRO A 88 11.39 13.29 -9.76
C PRO A 88 11.54 12.18 -8.73
N MET A 89 10.69 12.20 -7.69
CA MET A 89 10.62 11.12 -6.70
C MET A 89 9.21 10.57 -6.59
N VAL A 90 9.07 9.24 -6.66
CA VAL A 90 7.80 8.54 -6.38
C VAL A 90 7.81 7.98 -4.96
N LEU A 91 6.65 8.08 -4.28
CA LEU A 91 6.43 7.59 -2.92
C LEU A 91 5.58 6.31 -2.94
N LEU A 92 6.12 5.21 -2.42
CA LEU A 92 5.49 3.89 -2.36
C LEU A 92 5.08 3.59 -0.92
N HIS A 93 3.78 3.57 -0.67
CA HIS A 93 3.25 3.32 0.66
C HIS A 93 3.32 1.84 1.07
N GLY A 94 3.18 1.60 2.37
CA GLY A 94 3.20 0.30 3.03
C GLY A 94 1.85 -0.42 3.05
N GLY A 95 1.74 -1.33 3.94
CA GLY A 95 0.64 -2.27 4.13
C GLY A 95 1.07 -3.69 3.75
N PRO A 96 0.70 -4.22 2.56
CA PRO A 96 0.07 -3.57 1.39
C PRO A 96 -1.37 -3.11 1.67
N GLY A 97 -1.73 -1.92 1.16
CA GLY A 97 -3.11 -1.42 1.31
C GLY A 97 -3.30 -0.22 2.24
N ALA A 98 -2.23 0.33 2.85
CA ALA A 98 -2.35 1.46 3.79
C ALA A 98 -2.78 2.78 3.13
N GLY A 99 -2.50 2.98 1.84
CA GLY A 99 -2.63 4.27 1.18
C GLY A 99 -1.47 5.22 1.51
N SER A 100 -1.39 6.33 0.79
CA SER A 100 -0.19 7.19 0.79
C SER A 100 -0.27 8.40 1.72
N TYR A 101 -1.29 8.53 2.55
CA TYR A 101 -1.53 9.75 3.34
C TYR A 101 -0.37 10.09 4.29
N TYR A 102 0.20 9.10 4.96
CA TYR A 102 1.29 9.29 5.91
C TYR A 102 2.63 9.68 5.24
N LEU A 103 2.70 9.62 3.91
CA LEU A 103 3.88 10.06 3.13
C LEU A 103 3.77 11.53 2.67
N LYS A 104 2.67 12.24 2.97
CA LYS A 104 2.49 13.67 2.66
C LYS A 104 3.65 14.57 3.10
N PRO A 105 4.31 14.36 4.25
CA PRO A 105 5.41 15.22 4.66
C PRO A 105 6.51 15.36 3.61
N PHE A 106 6.76 14.35 2.78
CA PHE A 106 7.74 14.43 1.70
C PHE A 106 7.34 15.40 0.57
N GLU A 107 6.08 15.83 0.48
CA GLU A 107 5.67 16.87 -0.47
C GLU A 107 6.39 18.21 -0.20
N ALA A 108 6.94 18.41 1.00
CA ALA A 108 7.79 19.56 1.35
C ALA A 108 9.10 19.62 0.53
N ILE A 109 9.50 18.53 -0.15
CA ILE A 109 10.65 18.51 -1.07
C ILE A 109 10.26 19.05 -2.46
N GLY A 110 9.03 19.48 -2.64
CA GLY A 110 8.48 19.93 -3.92
C GLY A 110 9.10 21.18 -4.54
N ASP A 111 9.86 21.95 -3.77
CA ASP A 111 10.69 23.06 -4.24
C ASP A 111 11.92 22.59 -5.01
N ASP A 112 12.45 21.41 -4.70
CA ASP A 112 13.61 20.81 -5.39
C ASP A 112 13.21 20.04 -6.65
N ARG A 113 12.15 19.26 -6.56
CA ARG A 113 11.74 18.28 -7.59
C ARG A 113 10.25 17.98 -7.54
N ARG A 114 9.74 17.32 -8.56
CA ARG A 114 8.37 16.76 -8.54
C ARG A 114 8.31 15.59 -7.59
N ILE A 115 7.32 15.60 -6.70
CA ILE A 115 7.01 14.48 -5.81
C ILE A 115 5.73 13.83 -6.28
N ILE A 116 5.81 12.55 -6.63
CA ILE A 116 4.69 11.75 -7.08
C ILE A 116 4.23 10.88 -5.92
N ARG A 117 3.07 11.19 -5.35
CA ARG A 117 2.42 10.37 -4.35
C ARG A 117 1.24 9.66 -4.98
N TYR A 118 1.14 8.35 -4.87
CA TYR A 118 0.02 7.61 -5.40
C TYR A 118 -0.49 6.54 -4.43
N ASP A 119 -1.76 6.22 -4.53
CA ASP A 119 -2.34 5.10 -3.84
C ASP A 119 -2.30 3.88 -4.78
N GLN A 120 -1.62 2.82 -4.33
CA GLN A 120 -1.59 1.55 -5.05
C GLN A 120 -3.01 1.00 -5.21
N LEU A 121 -3.28 0.23 -6.26
CA LEU A 121 -4.59 -0.37 -6.46
C LEU A 121 -4.99 -1.18 -5.22
N GLY A 122 -6.22 -1.00 -4.77
CA GLY A 122 -6.73 -1.59 -3.53
C GLY A 122 -6.69 -0.66 -2.32
N ALA A 123 -5.98 0.48 -2.38
CA ALA A 123 -5.77 1.38 -1.26
C ALA A 123 -6.24 2.81 -1.52
N GLY A 124 -6.47 3.57 -0.46
CA GLY A 124 -6.71 5.00 -0.47
C GLY A 124 -7.85 5.43 -1.40
N LYS A 125 -7.55 6.35 -2.31
CA LYS A 125 -8.46 6.87 -3.35
C LYS A 125 -8.50 6.02 -4.63
N SER A 126 -7.65 4.98 -4.73
CA SER A 126 -7.64 4.06 -5.87
C SER A 126 -8.81 3.08 -5.84
N SER A 127 -9.09 2.44 -6.97
CA SER A 127 -10.13 1.39 -7.03
C SER A 127 -9.84 0.27 -6.03
N ARG A 128 -10.88 -0.26 -5.39
CA ARG A 128 -10.75 -1.44 -4.53
C ARG A 128 -10.30 -2.65 -5.35
N LEU A 129 -9.51 -3.50 -4.74
CA LEU A 129 -8.98 -4.72 -5.34
C LEU A 129 -9.52 -5.92 -4.57
N THR A 130 -10.40 -6.69 -5.20
CA THR A 130 -10.99 -7.91 -4.62
C THR A 130 -10.51 -9.19 -5.33
N ASP A 131 -10.02 -9.04 -6.56
CA ASP A 131 -9.45 -10.16 -7.32
C ASP A 131 -8.05 -10.52 -6.78
N THR A 132 -7.98 -11.62 -6.04
CA THR A 132 -6.72 -12.10 -5.43
C THR A 132 -5.66 -12.50 -6.47
N THR A 133 -6.04 -12.83 -7.71
CA THR A 133 -5.07 -13.13 -8.79
C THR A 133 -4.22 -11.91 -9.17
N LEU A 134 -4.71 -10.71 -8.86
CA LEU A 134 -4.02 -9.44 -9.05
C LEU A 134 -3.24 -8.95 -7.81
N MET A 135 -3.37 -9.64 -6.67
CA MET A 135 -2.67 -9.29 -5.42
C MET A 135 -1.29 -9.95 -5.38
N ASN A 136 -0.40 -9.54 -6.27
CA ASN A 136 0.96 -10.10 -6.38
C ASN A 136 1.99 -9.04 -6.78
N ILE A 137 3.24 -9.27 -6.41
CA ILE A 137 4.36 -8.33 -6.64
C ILE A 137 4.50 -7.94 -8.13
N PRO A 138 4.53 -8.87 -9.10
CA PRO A 138 4.69 -8.50 -10.52
C PRO A 138 3.63 -7.51 -11.02
N ARG A 139 2.38 -7.65 -10.57
CA ARG A 139 1.30 -6.74 -10.95
C ARG A 139 1.51 -5.33 -10.38
N PHE A 140 2.00 -5.20 -9.14
CA PHE A 140 2.31 -3.89 -8.54
C PHE A 140 3.53 -3.23 -9.22
N VAL A 141 4.51 -4.03 -9.65
CA VAL A 141 5.65 -3.53 -10.47
C VAL A 141 5.15 -2.99 -11.81
N GLU A 142 4.28 -3.72 -12.50
CA GLU A 142 3.64 -3.27 -13.76
C GLU A 142 2.84 -1.98 -13.57
N GLU A 143 2.09 -1.87 -12.47
CA GLU A 143 1.34 -0.67 -12.11
C GLU A 143 2.24 0.56 -11.95
N LEU A 144 3.33 0.39 -11.21
CA LEU A 144 4.29 1.47 -10.96
C LEU A 144 4.97 1.93 -12.26
N ASP A 145 5.35 1.00 -13.14
CA ASP A 145 5.91 1.35 -14.45
C ASP A 145 4.89 2.02 -15.38
N SER A 146 3.62 1.62 -15.27
CA SER A 146 2.52 2.27 -16.01
C SER A 146 2.35 3.73 -15.58
N LEU A 147 2.47 4.03 -14.27
CA LEU A 147 2.46 5.39 -13.75
C LEU A 147 3.66 6.20 -14.28
N ARG A 148 4.88 5.64 -14.23
CA ARG A 148 6.07 6.29 -14.75
C ARG A 148 5.91 6.67 -16.22
N ARG A 149 5.51 5.72 -17.05
CA ARG A 149 5.31 5.92 -18.50
C ARG A 149 4.22 6.96 -18.79
N ALA A 150 3.12 6.90 -18.07
CA ALA A 150 2.01 7.86 -18.23
C ALA A 150 2.44 9.29 -17.91
N LEU A 151 3.36 9.47 -16.95
CA LEU A 151 3.92 10.78 -16.58
C LEU A 151 5.10 11.22 -17.48
N GLY A 152 5.52 10.40 -18.45
CA GLY A 152 6.65 10.69 -19.31
C GLY A 152 8.00 10.77 -18.58
N ILE A 153 8.14 10.07 -17.45
CA ILE A 153 9.35 10.08 -16.62
C ILE A 153 10.32 9.03 -17.16
N ASP A 154 11.51 9.44 -17.59
CA ASP A 154 12.56 8.51 -17.96
C ASP A 154 13.17 7.85 -16.73
N LYS A 155 13.59 8.64 -15.75
CA LYS A 155 14.24 8.17 -14.52
C LYS A 155 13.71 8.92 -13.31
N TRP A 156 13.55 8.22 -12.19
CA TRP A 156 13.10 8.79 -10.91
C TRP A 156 13.83 8.21 -9.71
N PHE A 157 13.75 8.89 -8.58
CA PHE A 157 14.02 8.30 -7.29
C PHE A 157 12.80 7.50 -6.80
N VAL A 158 13.05 6.39 -6.15
CA VAL A 158 11.98 5.55 -5.57
C VAL A 158 12.12 5.56 -4.06
N ASN A 159 11.10 6.09 -3.37
CA ASN A 159 11.04 6.10 -1.91
C ASN A 159 9.97 5.11 -1.46
N GLY A 160 10.38 3.94 -1.00
CA GLY A 160 9.51 2.90 -0.46
C GLY A 160 9.51 2.89 1.05
N HIS A 161 8.33 2.70 1.66
CA HIS A 161 8.17 2.52 3.09
C HIS A 161 7.48 1.18 3.39
N SER A 162 8.01 0.40 4.35
CA SER A 162 7.41 -0.89 4.74
C SER A 162 7.27 -1.85 3.54
N TRP A 163 6.08 -2.37 3.26
CA TRP A 163 5.79 -3.08 2.01
C TRP A 163 6.26 -2.33 0.76
N GLY A 164 6.19 -1.00 0.75
CA GLY A 164 6.71 -0.18 -0.35
C GLY A 164 8.21 -0.38 -0.60
N THR A 165 8.99 -0.90 0.36
CA THR A 165 10.41 -1.24 0.16
C THR A 165 10.57 -2.52 -0.66
N VAL A 166 9.67 -3.49 -0.49
CA VAL A 166 9.58 -4.67 -1.36
C VAL A 166 9.28 -4.23 -2.79
N LEU A 167 8.24 -3.40 -2.96
CA LEU A 167 7.87 -2.89 -4.28
C LEU A 167 9.01 -2.09 -4.94
N ALA A 168 9.72 -1.25 -4.17
CA ALA A 168 10.86 -0.48 -4.66
C ALA A 168 12.01 -1.39 -5.12
N LEU A 169 12.33 -2.43 -4.37
CA LEU A 169 13.37 -3.39 -4.73
C LEU A 169 13.00 -4.20 -5.96
N GLU A 170 11.78 -4.74 -6.01
CA GLU A 170 11.32 -5.54 -7.14
C GLU A 170 11.16 -4.69 -8.41
N TYR A 171 10.75 -3.42 -8.27
CA TYR A 171 10.75 -2.47 -9.37
C TYR A 171 12.18 -2.19 -9.87
N TYR A 172 13.14 -1.94 -8.98
CA TYR A 172 14.54 -1.76 -9.37
C TYR A 172 15.11 -3.00 -10.09
N LYS A 173 14.78 -4.21 -9.64
CA LYS A 173 15.22 -5.44 -10.32
C LYS A 173 14.67 -5.57 -11.74
N ALA A 174 13.43 -5.12 -11.95
CA ALA A 174 12.76 -5.18 -13.26
C ALA A 174 13.17 -4.03 -14.20
N HIS A 175 13.46 -2.85 -13.67
CA HIS A 175 13.67 -1.60 -14.41
C HIS A 175 14.85 -0.77 -13.84
N PRO A 176 16.06 -1.34 -13.71
CA PRO A 176 17.18 -0.65 -13.07
C PRO A 176 17.59 0.64 -13.80
N GLU A 177 17.36 0.74 -15.11
CA GLU A 177 17.65 1.90 -15.94
C GLU A 177 16.79 3.12 -15.58
N HIS A 178 15.61 2.91 -15.02
CA HIS A 178 14.67 3.96 -14.65
C HIS A 178 14.79 4.43 -13.19
N VAL A 179 15.74 3.89 -12.41
CA VAL A 179 15.94 4.25 -11.01
C VAL A 179 17.23 5.03 -10.82
N ALA A 180 17.13 6.28 -10.36
CA ALA A 180 18.27 7.14 -10.06
C ALA A 180 18.90 6.85 -8.69
N GLY A 181 18.11 6.43 -7.74
CA GLY A 181 18.48 6.05 -6.38
C GLY A 181 17.24 5.64 -5.59
N ILE A 182 17.46 5.00 -4.44
CA ILE A 182 16.38 4.41 -3.64
C ILE A 182 16.46 4.92 -2.20
N VAL A 183 15.30 5.23 -1.63
CA VAL A 183 15.11 5.43 -0.20
C VAL A 183 14.28 4.25 0.34
N PHE A 184 14.81 3.53 1.32
CA PHE A 184 14.13 2.45 2.03
C PHE A 184 13.83 2.89 3.46
N GLY A 185 12.55 3.10 3.78
CA GLY A 185 12.08 3.42 5.11
C GLY A 185 11.44 2.21 5.79
N GLY A 186 11.94 1.78 6.96
CA GLY A 186 11.41 0.62 7.68
C GLY A 186 11.38 -0.63 6.80
N SER A 187 12.53 -1.05 6.25
CA SER A 187 12.61 -2.00 5.15
C SER A 187 12.34 -3.45 5.56
N VAL A 188 11.44 -4.13 4.82
CA VAL A 188 11.03 -5.52 5.05
C VAL A 188 11.52 -6.41 3.90
N PHE A 189 12.78 -6.86 3.94
CA PHE A 189 13.35 -7.74 2.91
C PHE A 189 13.36 -9.23 3.29
N ASP A 190 13.03 -9.56 4.54
CA ASP A 190 12.84 -10.92 5.06
C ASP A 190 11.58 -10.93 5.93
N TRP A 191 10.47 -11.45 5.38
CA TRP A 191 9.18 -11.48 6.08
C TRP A 191 9.15 -12.46 7.25
N ARG A 192 10.03 -13.45 7.27
CA ARG A 192 10.21 -14.34 8.45
C ARG A 192 10.93 -13.59 9.57
N ALA A 193 11.93 -12.76 9.24
CA ALA A 193 12.56 -11.90 10.23
C ALA A 193 11.54 -10.87 10.77
N TYR A 194 10.79 -10.23 9.90
CA TYR A 194 9.71 -9.30 10.30
C TYR A 194 8.73 -9.96 11.28
N ALA A 195 8.25 -11.17 10.99
CA ALA A 195 7.36 -11.90 11.89
C ALA A 195 8.00 -12.19 13.26
N ARG A 196 9.31 -12.44 13.32
CA ARG A 196 10.03 -12.62 14.60
C ARG A 196 10.16 -11.31 15.38
N GLU A 197 10.48 -10.22 14.70
CA GLU A 197 10.66 -8.89 15.30
C GLU A 197 9.34 -8.38 15.88
N THR A 198 8.26 -8.38 15.10
CA THR A 198 6.94 -7.94 15.58
C THR A 198 6.44 -8.75 16.77
N ASN A 199 6.69 -10.07 16.79
CA ASN A 199 6.37 -10.90 17.95
C ASN A 199 7.31 -10.62 19.14
N THR A 200 8.53 -10.17 18.94
CA THR A 200 9.46 -9.74 20.00
C THR A 200 8.99 -8.43 20.63
N TRP A 201 8.55 -7.48 19.82
CA TRP A 201 7.93 -6.23 20.29
C TRP A 201 6.62 -6.48 21.03
N ALA A 202 5.77 -7.39 20.54
CA ALA A 202 4.52 -7.75 21.22
C ALA A 202 4.74 -8.27 22.66
N LYS A 203 5.88 -8.90 22.96
CA LYS A 203 6.26 -9.32 24.32
C LYS A 203 6.62 -8.16 25.26
N GLN A 204 6.85 -6.96 24.72
CA GLN A 204 7.15 -5.74 25.50
C GLN A 204 5.90 -4.90 25.78
N MET A 205 4.74 -5.37 25.36
CA MET A 205 3.45 -4.77 25.67
C MET A 205 3.02 -5.07 27.09
N SER A 206 1.98 -4.38 27.55
CA SER A 206 1.37 -4.65 28.85
C SER A 206 0.88 -6.11 28.95
N ASP A 207 0.85 -6.66 30.17
CA ASP A 207 0.35 -8.02 30.41
C ASP A 207 -1.10 -8.20 29.93
N SER A 208 -1.93 -7.16 30.03
CA SER A 208 -3.31 -7.18 29.52
C SER A 208 -3.35 -7.31 28.01
N ALA A 209 -2.48 -6.59 27.30
CA ALA A 209 -2.38 -6.66 25.84
C ALA A 209 -1.85 -8.04 25.38
N GLN A 210 -0.81 -8.55 26.05
CA GLN A 210 -0.27 -9.90 25.75
C GLN A 210 -1.35 -10.98 25.94
N ARG A 211 -2.13 -10.94 27.03
CA ARG A 211 -3.24 -11.87 27.25
C ARG A 211 -4.32 -11.75 26.20
N ALA A 212 -4.69 -10.52 25.79
CA ALA A 212 -5.70 -10.30 24.76
C ALA A 212 -5.25 -10.84 23.38
N ILE A 213 -3.99 -10.64 23.01
CA ILE A 213 -3.40 -11.21 21.78
C ILE A 213 -3.36 -12.74 21.86
N ALA A 214 -2.96 -13.32 22.99
CA ALA A 214 -2.93 -14.76 23.17
C ALA A 214 -4.33 -15.38 23.07
N ALA A 215 -5.34 -14.77 23.68
CA ALA A 215 -6.73 -15.21 23.59
C ALA A 215 -7.25 -15.16 22.15
N TRP A 216 -6.93 -14.11 21.41
CA TRP A 216 -7.29 -14.01 20.00
C TRP A 216 -6.58 -15.09 19.15
N LYS A 217 -5.28 -15.31 19.34
CA LYS A 217 -4.51 -16.38 18.65
C LYS A 217 -5.06 -17.78 18.95
N ALA A 218 -5.69 -17.97 20.10
CA ALA A 218 -6.37 -19.21 20.47
C ALA A 218 -7.80 -19.37 19.87
N GLY A 219 -8.18 -18.49 18.93
CA GLY A 219 -9.49 -18.52 18.27
C GLY A 219 -10.53 -17.56 18.84
N GLY A 220 -10.13 -16.66 19.74
CA GLY A 220 -11.02 -15.61 20.26
C GLY A 220 -11.36 -14.54 19.22
N SER A 221 -12.40 -13.74 19.52
CA SER A 221 -12.84 -12.65 18.63
C SER A 221 -11.90 -11.46 18.67
N ALA A 222 -11.61 -10.86 17.49
CA ALA A 222 -10.93 -9.57 17.35
C ALA A 222 -11.82 -8.38 17.76
N ASP A 223 -13.14 -8.57 17.91
CA ASP A 223 -14.08 -7.50 18.26
C ASP A 223 -14.16 -7.18 19.75
N THR A 224 -13.34 -7.84 20.58
CA THR A 224 -13.32 -7.56 22.01
C THR A 224 -12.64 -6.21 22.31
N PRO A 225 -13.14 -5.43 23.29
CA PRO A 225 -12.47 -4.20 23.72
C PRO A 225 -11.02 -4.42 24.15
N ALA A 226 -10.72 -5.58 24.76
CA ALA A 226 -9.36 -5.93 25.19
C ALA A 226 -8.41 -6.11 24.00
N PHE A 227 -8.84 -6.77 22.94
CA PHE A 227 -8.02 -6.97 21.75
C PHE A 227 -7.82 -5.67 20.97
N LYS A 228 -8.87 -4.82 20.85
CA LYS A 228 -8.74 -3.48 20.25
C LYS A 228 -7.75 -2.62 21.02
N ALA A 229 -7.83 -2.60 22.34
CA ALA A 229 -6.87 -1.87 23.17
C ALA A 229 -5.43 -2.40 23.04
N ALA A 230 -5.26 -3.71 22.89
CA ALA A 230 -3.94 -4.32 22.64
C ALA A 230 -3.39 -3.92 21.26
N THR A 231 -4.22 -3.89 20.24
CA THR A 231 -3.83 -3.41 18.91
C THR A 231 -3.43 -1.94 18.94
N ASP A 232 -4.23 -1.09 19.58
CA ASP A 232 -3.92 0.35 19.75
C ASP A 232 -2.60 0.55 20.51
N GLU A 233 -2.33 -0.26 21.54
CA GLU A 233 -1.06 -0.22 22.27
C GLU A 233 0.12 -0.58 21.36
N PHE A 234 0.01 -1.64 20.54
CA PHE A 234 1.07 -2.02 19.61
C PHE A 234 1.38 -0.91 18.62
N TYR A 235 0.34 -0.40 17.96
CA TYR A 235 0.50 0.66 16.95
C TYR A 235 1.08 1.93 17.53
N SER A 236 0.61 2.38 18.70
CA SER A 236 1.10 3.60 19.35
C SER A 236 2.54 3.49 19.88
N LYS A 237 3.05 2.29 20.10
CA LYS A 237 4.43 2.06 20.57
C LYS A 237 5.42 1.85 19.42
N PHE A 238 5.01 1.12 18.37
CA PHE A 238 5.95 0.53 17.41
C PHE A 238 5.69 0.95 15.96
N VAL A 239 4.47 1.42 15.64
CA VAL A 239 4.13 1.81 14.27
C VAL A 239 4.13 3.33 14.10
N TRP A 240 3.28 4.06 14.83
CA TRP A 240 3.21 5.53 14.83
C TRP A 240 3.05 6.07 16.25
N ARG A 241 4.04 6.79 16.71
CA ARG A 241 4.07 7.33 18.07
C ARG A 241 3.43 8.72 18.15
N HIS A 242 3.53 9.48 17.06
CA HIS A 242 3.03 10.86 16.92
C HIS A 242 2.27 11.04 15.60
N PRO A 243 1.13 10.33 15.39
CA PRO A 243 0.43 10.37 14.11
C PRO A 243 -0.21 11.75 13.88
N VAL A 244 -0.25 12.17 12.60
CA VAL A 244 -1.10 13.26 12.17
C VAL A 244 -2.52 12.72 12.06
N GLN A 245 -3.40 13.09 13.00
CA GLN A 245 -4.71 12.46 13.17
C GLN A 245 -5.56 12.47 11.88
N ALA A 246 -5.62 13.57 11.16
CA ALA A 246 -6.41 13.67 9.92
C ALA A 246 -5.90 12.72 8.81
N ASP A 247 -4.59 12.48 8.77
CA ASP A 247 -3.98 11.55 7.82
C ASP A 247 -4.17 10.10 8.27
N LEU A 248 -4.13 9.83 9.58
CA LEU A 248 -4.46 8.52 10.15
C LEU A 248 -5.93 8.16 9.89
N ASP A 249 -6.86 9.11 10.11
CA ASP A 249 -8.28 8.90 9.81
C ASP A 249 -8.50 8.59 8.33
N SER A 250 -7.79 9.30 7.44
CA SER A 250 -7.84 9.05 5.99
C SER A 250 -7.22 7.69 5.62
N THR A 251 -6.12 7.30 6.26
CA THR A 251 -5.49 5.98 6.10
C THR A 251 -6.46 4.87 6.51
N ASN A 252 -7.11 5.00 7.67
CA ASN A 252 -8.08 4.03 8.16
C ASN A 252 -9.31 3.91 7.25
N ALA A 253 -9.83 5.05 6.76
CA ALA A 253 -10.97 5.06 5.85
C ALA A 253 -10.65 4.46 4.47
N GLY A 254 -9.42 4.64 4.01
CA GLY A 254 -8.93 4.15 2.72
C GLY A 254 -8.24 2.79 2.77
N PHE A 255 -8.14 2.14 3.93
CA PHE A 255 -7.38 0.91 4.10
C PHE A 255 -7.90 -0.26 3.27
N GLY A 256 -7.02 -0.90 2.53
CA GLY A 256 -7.30 -2.06 1.67
C GLY A 256 -7.23 -3.38 2.44
N SER A 257 -8.18 -3.62 3.32
CA SER A 257 -8.17 -4.74 4.24
C SER A 257 -8.14 -6.12 3.58
N GLU A 258 -8.82 -6.30 2.46
CA GLU A 258 -8.82 -7.57 1.72
C GLU A 258 -7.43 -7.87 1.19
N GLN A 259 -6.78 -6.89 0.58
CA GLN A 259 -5.42 -6.98 0.09
C GLN A 259 -4.41 -7.21 1.22
N TYR A 260 -4.54 -6.46 2.33
CA TYR A 260 -3.68 -6.62 3.49
C TYR A 260 -3.77 -8.02 4.06
N ASN A 261 -4.98 -8.52 4.34
CA ASN A 261 -5.20 -9.86 4.88
C ASN A 261 -4.68 -10.96 3.95
N TYR A 262 -4.86 -10.82 2.64
CA TYR A 262 -4.41 -11.80 1.66
C TYR A 262 -2.89 -11.85 1.53
N MET A 263 -2.22 -10.68 1.50
CA MET A 263 -0.79 -10.59 1.23
C MET A 263 0.06 -10.65 2.51
N GLN A 264 -0.34 -9.91 3.57
CA GLN A 264 0.37 -9.82 4.85
C GLN A 264 -0.16 -10.84 5.86
N GLY A 265 -1.43 -10.78 6.16
CA GLY A 265 -2.11 -11.46 7.25
C GLY A 265 -2.96 -10.50 8.07
N ALA A 266 -3.57 -10.98 9.15
CA ALA A 266 -4.59 -10.22 9.85
C ALA A 266 -4.06 -9.01 10.65
N TYR A 267 -2.81 -9.08 11.15
CA TYR A 267 -2.17 -8.04 11.98
C TYR A 267 -0.65 -8.10 11.82
N GLU A 268 0.05 -7.04 12.23
CA GLU A 268 1.51 -6.92 12.09
C GLU A 268 2.26 -8.11 12.71
N TYR A 269 1.82 -8.59 13.86
CA TYR A 269 2.39 -9.75 14.55
C TYR A 269 1.81 -11.11 14.09
N VAL A 270 1.06 -11.15 12.98
CA VAL A 270 0.49 -12.38 12.38
C VAL A 270 0.69 -12.39 10.88
N VAL A 271 1.83 -12.87 10.47
CA VAL A 271 2.26 -12.96 9.07
C VAL A 271 1.85 -14.32 8.51
N THR A 272 0.70 -14.38 7.84
CA THR A 272 0.13 -15.61 7.28
C THR A 272 -0.20 -15.51 5.81
N GLY A 273 -0.10 -14.32 5.23
CA GLY A 273 -0.42 -14.04 3.84
C GLY A 273 0.60 -14.59 2.84
N THR A 274 0.41 -14.25 1.58
CA THR A 274 1.27 -14.74 0.48
C THR A 274 2.71 -14.27 0.58
N LEU A 275 2.99 -13.20 1.33
CA LEU A 275 4.33 -12.67 1.55
C LEU A 275 5.13 -13.40 2.64
N LYS A 276 4.52 -14.30 3.41
CA LYS A 276 5.15 -14.96 4.59
C LYS A 276 6.52 -15.60 4.35
N ASP A 277 6.79 -16.00 3.11
CA ASP A 277 8.03 -16.66 2.71
C ASP A 277 8.93 -15.77 1.84
N TYR A 278 8.56 -14.49 1.65
CA TYR A 278 9.37 -13.56 0.87
C TYR A 278 10.70 -13.27 1.55
N ASP A 279 11.79 -13.45 0.81
CA ASP A 279 13.16 -13.16 1.24
C ASP A 279 13.99 -12.69 0.04
N ALA A 280 14.32 -11.42 0.01
CA ALA A 280 15.10 -10.80 -1.05
C ALA A 280 16.50 -10.35 -0.59
N ARG A 281 16.98 -10.82 0.56
CA ARG A 281 18.30 -10.42 1.10
C ARG A 281 19.44 -10.73 0.12
N ALA A 282 19.34 -11.82 -0.64
CA ALA A 282 20.33 -12.19 -1.65
C ALA A 282 20.42 -11.20 -2.83
N ASP A 283 19.44 -10.31 -2.99
CA ASP A 283 19.43 -9.28 -4.02
C ASP A 283 20.03 -7.95 -3.56
N LEU A 284 20.08 -7.69 -2.25
CA LEU A 284 20.60 -6.43 -1.70
C LEU A 284 22.04 -6.11 -2.14
N PRO A 285 22.99 -7.07 -2.17
CA PRO A 285 24.34 -6.80 -2.67
C PRO A 285 24.43 -6.46 -4.18
N LYS A 286 23.36 -6.71 -4.93
CA LYS A 286 23.30 -6.46 -6.38
C LYS A 286 22.82 -5.04 -6.72
N ILE A 287 22.38 -4.25 -5.74
CA ILE A 287 21.95 -2.87 -5.94
C ILE A 287 23.16 -2.00 -6.29
N LYS A 288 23.09 -1.31 -7.43
CA LYS A 288 24.18 -0.49 -7.96
C LYS A 288 23.91 1.01 -7.89
N VAL A 289 22.67 1.41 -7.60
CA VAL A 289 22.29 2.81 -7.43
C VAL A 289 22.52 3.26 -5.98
N PRO A 290 22.69 4.57 -5.73
CA PRO A 290 22.76 5.09 -4.36
C PRO A 290 21.52 4.73 -3.53
N VAL A 291 21.74 4.38 -2.26
CA VAL A 291 20.68 4.01 -1.33
C VAL A 291 20.79 4.78 -0.02
N LEU A 292 19.65 5.27 0.47
CA LEU A 292 19.44 5.71 1.84
C LEU A 292 18.45 4.75 2.52
N SER A 293 18.87 4.14 3.63
CA SER A 293 18.00 3.31 4.47
C SER A 293 17.70 4.03 5.78
N THR A 294 16.44 4.10 6.16
CA THR A 294 15.99 4.80 7.38
C THR A 294 15.09 3.91 8.23
N THR A 295 15.11 4.10 9.55
CA THR A 295 14.25 3.38 10.50
C THR A 295 14.08 4.18 11.78
N GLY A 296 13.01 3.92 12.53
CA GLY A 296 12.82 4.43 13.88
C GLY A 296 13.49 3.55 14.94
N GLU A 297 13.75 4.12 16.12
CA GLU A 297 14.31 3.38 17.27
C GLU A 297 13.37 2.28 17.75
N PHE A 298 12.07 2.50 17.64
CA PHE A 298 11.00 1.59 18.05
C PHE A 298 10.27 0.95 16.87
N ASP A 299 10.91 0.93 15.70
CA ASP A 299 10.34 0.36 14.48
C ASP A 299 10.02 -1.13 14.65
N GLU A 300 8.79 -1.52 14.32
CA GLU A 300 8.29 -2.90 14.44
C GLU A 300 9.09 -3.91 13.60
N VAL A 301 9.75 -3.46 12.52
CA VAL A 301 10.64 -4.30 11.69
C VAL A 301 11.91 -4.67 12.43
N GLY A 302 12.24 -3.97 13.53
CA GLY A 302 13.47 -4.11 14.28
C GLY A 302 14.61 -3.28 13.70
N PRO A 303 15.03 -2.19 14.38
CA PRO A 303 16.05 -1.27 13.84
C PRO A 303 17.38 -1.96 13.54
N LYS A 304 17.77 -2.99 14.32
CA LYS A 304 18.98 -3.80 14.07
C LYS A 304 18.86 -4.65 12.80
N THR A 305 17.67 -5.14 12.50
CA THR A 305 17.37 -5.91 11.29
C THR A 305 17.46 -4.99 10.07
N VAL A 306 16.86 -3.78 10.13
CA VAL A 306 16.97 -2.78 9.06
C VAL A 306 18.43 -2.35 8.83
N GLU A 307 19.19 -2.11 9.90
CA GLU A 307 20.62 -1.78 9.81
C GLU A 307 21.44 -2.91 9.17
N ALA A 308 21.16 -4.16 9.54
CA ALA A 308 21.81 -5.31 8.93
C ALA A 308 21.54 -5.43 7.44
N HIS A 309 20.28 -5.18 7.01
CA HIS A 309 19.92 -5.13 5.60
C HIS A 309 20.65 -3.98 4.87
N ALA A 310 20.71 -2.79 5.46
CA ALA A 310 21.44 -1.66 4.88
C ALA A 310 22.91 -1.97 4.65
N LYS A 311 23.58 -2.68 5.60
CA LYS A 311 24.98 -3.10 5.48
C LYS A 311 25.22 -4.11 4.35
N MET A 312 24.18 -4.80 3.87
CA MET A 312 24.30 -5.71 2.72
C MET A 312 24.33 -4.95 1.38
N ILE A 313 23.91 -3.67 1.36
CA ILE A 313 23.81 -2.86 0.15
C ILE A 313 25.10 -2.04 -0.03
N PRO A 314 25.85 -2.20 -1.14
CA PRO A 314 27.11 -1.48 -1.34
C PRO A 314 26.94 0.05 -1.28
N GLY A 315 27.66 0.69 -0.36
CA GLY A 315 27.63 2.15 -0.21
C GLY A 315 26.33 2.77 0.31
N ALA A 316 25.40 1.97 0.82
CA ALA A 316 24.17 2.50 1.41
C ALA A 316 24.47 3.36 2.65
N LYS A 317 23.75 4.48 2.76
CA LYS A 317 23.70 5.28 3.99
C LYS A 317 22.60 4.74 4.88
N PHE A 318 22.83 4.73 6.20
CA PHE A 318 21.83 4.32 7.19
C PHE A 318 21.59 5.43 8.20
N VAL A 319 20.30 5.69 8.51
CA VAL A 319 19.87 6.68 9.49
C VAL A 319 18.85 6.04 10.44
N LEU A 320 19.08 6.18 11.75
CA LEU A 320 18.16 5.77 12.80
C LEU A 320 17.59 7.02 13.48
N TYR A 321 16.27 7.15 13.50
CA TYR A 321 15.57 8.25 14.16
C TYR A 321 15.21 7.87 15.60
N LYS A 322 15.83 8.57 16.54
CA LYS A 322 15.56 8.40 17.98
C LYS A 322 14.13 8.76 18.33
N GLY A 323 13.51 7.97 19.19
CA GLY A 323 12.14 8.18 19.64
C GLY A 323 11.05 7.84 18.61
N ALA A 324 11.40 7.54 17.35
CA ALA A 324 10.44 7.23 16.30
C ALA A 324 10.05 5.74 16.27
N GLY A 325 8.83 5.45 15.84
CA GLY A 325 8.37 4.11 15.46
C GLY A 325 8.61 3.83 13.98
N HIS A 326 7.80 2.96 13.40
CA HIS A 326 7.88 2.55 12.00
C HIS A 326 7.59 3.71 11.04
N VAL A 327 6.56 4.52 11.30
CA VAL A 327 6.16 5.66 10.44
C VAL A 327 7.00 6.89 10.75
N THR A 328 8.27 6.86 10.34
CA THR A 328 9.24 7.95 10.58
C THR A 328 8.87 9.27 9.91
N SER A 329 8.03 9.24 8.87
CA SER A 329 7.50 10.44 8.21
C SER A 329 6.59 11.28 9.13
N TRP A 330 6.00 10.69 10.18
CA TRP A 330 5.27 11.40 11.23
C TRP A 330 6.11 11.61 12.48
N ASP A 331 6.79 10.56 12.93
CA ASP A 331 7.46 10.57 14.23
C ASP A 331 8.76 11.38 14.23
N ALA A 332 9.39 11.56 13.06
CA ALA A 332 10.64 12.32 12.87
C ALA A 332 10.58 13.19 11.61
N THR A 333 9.46 13.84 11.34
CA THR A 333 9.12 14.53 10.09
C THR A 333 10.25 15.42 9.56
N ASP A 334 10.71 16.38 10.35
CA ASP A 334 11.70 17.37 9.89
C ASP A 334 13.05 16.72 9.60
N ALA A 335 13.49 15.80 10.45
CA ALA A 335 14.74 15.08 10.27
C ALA A 335 14.67 14.16 9.03
N ASN A 336 13.58 13.42 8.89
CA ASN A 336 13.41 12.48 7.78
C ASN A 336 13.33 13.21 6.42
N VAL A 337 12.52 14.28 6.33
CA VAL A 337 12.41 15.11 5.12
C VAL A 337 13.75 15.75 4.76
N ARG A 338 14.48 16.29 5.75
CA ARG A 338 15.83 16.88 5.56
C ARG A 338 16.81 15.84 5.02
N ASP A 339 16.93 14.68 5.67
CA ASP A 339 17.92 13.66 5.33
C ASP A 339 17.64 13.03 3.96
N VAL A 340 16.35 12.82 3.61
CA VAL A 340 15.95 12.41 2.27
C VAL A 340 16.30 13.48 1.24
N ARG A 341 15.97 14.76 1.48
CA ARG A 341 16.32 15.87 0.59
C ARG A 341 17.84 15.95 0.33
N GLU A 342 18.64 15.87 1.39
CA GLU A 342 20.10 15.91 1.29
C GLU A 342 20.65 14.72 0.48
N PHE A 343 20.09 13.53 0.71
CA PHE A 343 20.44 12.34 -0.06
C PHE A 343 20.15 12.55 -1.55
N LEU A 344 18.95 12.96 -1.92
CA LEU A 344 18.54 13.20 -3.30
C LEU A 344 19.43 14.21 -3.99
N ARG A 345 19.69 15.37 -3.34
CA ARG A 345 20.61 16.39 -3.84
C ARG A 345 22.04 15.87 -4.03
N SER A 346 22.49 14.98 -3.17
CA SER A 346 23.83 14.40 -3.25
C SER A 346 23.99 13.47 -4.45
N VAL A 347 22.90 12.85 -4.90
CA VAL A 347 22.87 11.98 -6.09
C VAL A 347 22.77 12.80 -7.37
N ASP A 348 21.90 13.82 -7.42
CA ASP A 348 21.77 14.70 -8.61
C ASP A 348 23.05 15.46 -8.95
N ARG A 349 23.97 15.64 -8.00
CA ARG A 349 25.27 16.32 -8.22
C ARG A 349 26.38 15.42 -8.76
N ARG A 350 26.13 14.12 -8.88
CA ARG A 350 27.09 13.13 -9.42
C ARG A 350 26.97 13.00 -10.93
#